data_85b14c61bf8801d833ec2368850a162f
#
_entry.id   85b14c61bf8801d833ec2368850a162f
#
_cell.length_a   1.000
_cell.length_b   1.000
_cell.length_c   1.000
_cell.angle_alpha   90.00
_cell.angle_beta   90.00
_cell.angle_gamma   90.00
#
_symmetry.space_group_name_H-M   'P 1'
#
loop_
_entity.id
_entity.type
_entity.pdbx_description
1 polymer ?
#
loop_
_entity_poly.entity_id
_entity_poly.type
_entity_poly.pdbx_seq_one_letter_code
_entity_poly.pdbx_strand_id
1 'polypeptide(L)'
;MTWAWGVVVAAGVAACRAQPHATPAIGAARGGPRVTVEVLNASGRPGLARQGTLALREAGLDVVAFGTADTTVDTTMVLVRRGDREAGERVVEAIGQARLRMAADSIPRVDVTVLLGKNYSVRTLRP
;
A
#
# COMPACT_ATOMS: atom_id res chain seq x y z
N MET A 1 -8.77 -77.57 2.76
CA MET A 1 -8.59 -76.34 3.54
C MET A 1 -8.00 -75.30 2.63
N THR A 2 -8.82 -74.46 2.11
CA THR A 2 -8.42 -73.35 1.23
C THR A 2 -8.34 -72.08 2.03
N TRP A 3 -7.15 -71.55 2.15
CA TRP A 3 -6.92 -70.26 2.79
C TRP A 3 -7.02 -69.18 1.74
N ALA A 4 -8.12 -68.46 1.76
CA ALA A 4 -8.24 -67.26 0.92
C ALA A 4 -7.57 -66.08 1.65
N TRP A 5 -6.42 -65.69 1.19
CA TRP A 5 -5.78 -64.49 1.63
C TRP A 5 -6.33 -63.34 0.80
N GLY A 6 -7.26 -62.63 1.39
CA GLY A 6 -7.71 -61.35 0.81
C GLY A 6 -6.63 -60.29 0.99
N VAL A 7 -5.92 -60.01 -0.07
CA VAL A 7 -5.05 -58.85 -0.09
C VAL A 7 -5.95 -57.62 -0.26
N VAL A 8 -6.18 -56.92 0.79
CA VAL A 8 -6.77 -55.58 0.72
C VAL A 8 -5.67 -54.64 0.30
N VAL A 9 -5.62 -54.32 -0.98
CA VAL A 9 -4.80 -53.22 -1.45
C VAL A 9 -5.54 -51.94 -1.09
N ALA A 10 -5.14 -51.32 0.00
CA ALA A 10 -5.53 -49.97 0.26
C ALA A 10 -4.81 -49.05 -0.76
N ALA A 11 -5.52 -48.72 -1.83
CA ALA A 11 -5.07 -47.67 -2.71
C ALA A 11 -5.11 -46.36 -1.93
N GLY A 12 -3.96 -45.95 -1.43
CA GLY A 12 -3.77 -44.61 -0.89
C GLY A 12 -3.95 -43.63 -2.02
N VAL A 13 -5.13 -43.03 -2.08
CA VAL A 13 -5.34 -41.86 -2.92
C VAL A 13 -4.53 -40.74 -2.29
N ALA A 14 -3.33 -40.54 -2.79
CA ALA A 14 -2.61 -39.32 -2.54
C ALA A 14 -3.39 -38.18 -3.19
N ALA A 15 -4.26 -37.55 -2.43
CA ALA A 15 -4.89 -36.33 -2.85
C ALA A 15 -3.77 -35.26 -2.95
N CYS A 16 -3.27 -35.05 -4.15
CA CYS A 16 -2.52 -33.87 -4.45
C CYS A 16 -3.47 -32.69 -4.26
N ARG A 17 -3.50 -32.16 -3.06
CA ARG A 17 -4.08 -30.83 -2.83
C ARG A 17 -3.16 -29.86 -3.55
N ALA A 18 -3.56 -29.44 -4.73
CA ALA A 18 -3.00 -28.28 -5.34
C ALA A 18 -3.25 -27.12 -4.37
N GLN A 19 -2.23 -26.77 -3.62
CA GLN A 19 -2.30 -25.54 -2.85
C GLN A 19 -2.40 -24.41 -3.87
N PRO A 20 -3.42 -23.55 -3.76
CA PRO A 20 -3.44 -22.37 -4.59
C PRO A 20 -2.15 -21.62 -4.28
N HIS A 21 -1.27 -21.56 -5.25
CA HIS A 21 -0.13 -20.66 -5.16
C HIS A 21 -0.73 -19.26 -5.12
N ALA A 22 -0.96 -18.75 -3.90
CA ALA A 22 -1.21 -17.35 -3.73
C ALA A 22 0.03 -16.64 -4.24
N THR A 23 -0.04 -16.15 -5.46
CA THR A 23 0.95 -15.21 -5.96
C THR A 23 0.97 -14.08 -4.95
N PRO A 24 2.08 -13.82 -4.24
CA PRO A 24 2.11 -12.69 -3.34
C PRO A 24 1.86 -11.46 -4.19
N ALA A 25 0.69 -10.86 -4.03
CA ALA A 25 0.43 -9.57 -4.65
C ALA A 25 1.49 -8.63 -4.12
N ILE A 26 2.36 -8.16 -5.01
CA ILE A 26 3.39 -7.18 -4.68
C ILE A 26 2.66 -6.00 -4.02
N GLY A 27 2.93 -5.75 -2.74
CA GLY A 27 2.25 -4.72 -1.95
C GLY A 27 1.15 -5.18 -1.00
N ALA A 28 0.70 -6.44 -1.04
CA ALA A 28 -0.32 -6.95 -0.10
C ALA A 28 0.27 -7.50 1.22
N ALA A 29 1.58 -7.41 1.40
CA ALA A 29 2.30 -8.15 2.44
C ALA A 29 2.08 -7.65 3.88
N ARG A 30 1.25 -6.65 4.15
CA ARG A 30 1.10 -6.09 5.50
C ARG A 30 -0.34 -5.98 5.98
N GLY A 31 -1.20 -6.91 5.56
CA GLY A 31 -2.51 -7.12 6.15
C GLY A 31 -3.32 -5.86 6.41
N GLY A 32 -4.16 -5.50 5.49
CA GLY A 32 -5.11 -4.41 5.61
C GLY A 32 -5.76 -4.10 4.28
N PRO A 33 -6.87 -3.35 4.26
CA PRO A 33 -7.50 -2.97 3.02
C PRO A 33 -6.54 -2.13 2.17
N ARG A 34 -6.64 -2.32 0.87
CA ARG A 34 -5.87 -1.55 -0.11
C ARG A 34 -6.17 -0.06 0.04
N VAL A 35 -5.15 0.75 0.23
CA VAL A 35 -5.26 2.20 0.31
C VAL A 35 -4.73 2.82 -0.98
N THR A 36 -5.60 3.50 -1.71
CA THR A 36 -5.21 4.25 -2.91
C THR A 36 -4.73 5.65 -2.53
N VAL A 37 -3.62 6.06 -3.12
CA VAL A 37 -2.95 7.32 -2.79
C VAL A 37 -2.66 8.13 -4.04
N GLU A 38 -2.88 9.43 -3.95
CA GLU A 38 -2.41 10.44 -4.89
C GLU A 38 -1.30 11.25 -4.23
N VAL A 39 -0.20 11.47 -4.94
CA VAL A 39 0.93 12.26 -4.44
C VAL A 39 1.08 13.53 -5.24
N LEU A 40 0.96 14.68 -4.60
CA LEU A 40 1.11 15.99 -5.22
C LEU A 40 2.32 16.72 -4.65
N ASN A 41 3.19 17.18 -5.52
CA ASN A 41 4.33 18.00 -5.14
C ASN A 41 3.87 19.44 -4.88
N ALA A 42 3.79 19.83 -3.63
CA ALA A 42 3.47 21.17 -3.17
C ALA A 42 4.69 21.88 -2.53
N SER A 43 5.90 21.42 -2.83
CA SER A 43 7.15 21.95 -2.29
C SER A 43 7.77 23.07 -3.11
N GLY A 44 7.41 23.18 -4.38
CA GLY A 44 8.10 24.02 -5.35
C GLY A 44 9.43 23.44 -5.86
N ARG A 45 9.88 22.31 -5.34
CA ARG A 45 11.10 21.63 -5.78
C ARG A 45 10.77 20.50 -6.77
N PRO A 46 11.37 20.46 -7.96
CA PRO A 46 11.03 19.45 -8.96
C PRO A 46 11.43 18.03 -8.51
N GLY A 47 10.67 17.04 -8.96
CA GLY A 47 10.99 15.62 -8.79
C GLY A 47 10.53 14.98 -7.48
N LEU A 48 10.02 15.72 -6.50
CA LEU A 48 9.64 15.16 -5.20
C LEU A 48 8.42 14.25 -5.27
N ALA A 49 7.45 14.52 -6.14
CA ALA A 49 6.28 13.65 -6.27
C ALA A 49 6.67 12.22 -6.68
N ARG A 50 7.61 12.10 -7.60
CA ARG A 50 8.14 10.81 -8.02
C ARG A 50 8.88 10.10 -6.87
N GLN A 51 9.71 10.81 -6.14
CA GLN A 51 10.44 10.25 -5.00
C GLN A 51 9.48 9.81 -3.88
N GLY A 52 8.50 10.63 -3.55
CA GLY A 52 7.48 10.27 -2.57
C GLY A 52 6.64 9.06 -3.01
N THR A 53 6.33 8.97 -4.29
CA THR A 53 5.61 7.83 -4.87
C THR A 53 6.39 6.54 -4.69
N LEU A 54 7.70 6.54 -4.96
CA LEU A 54 8.55 5.36 -4.78
C LEU A 54 8.60 4.93 -3.32
N ALA A 55 8.77 5.87 -2.41
CA ALA A 55 8.78 5.60 -0.97
C ALA A 55 7.46 4.96 -0.48
N LEU A 56 6.33 5.48 -0.93
CA LEU A 56 5.01 4.96 -0.56
C LEU A 56 4.75 3.57 -1.16
N ARG A 57 5.17 3.34 -2.39
CA ARG A 57 5.05 2.01 -3.03
C ARG A 57 5.90 0.97 -2.32
N GLU A 58 7.10 1.32 -1.90
CA GLU A 58 7.95 0.44 -1.07
C GLU A 58 7.30 0.08 0.26
N ALA A 59 6.51 0.99 0.83
CA ALA A 59 5.74 0.75 2.04
C ALA A 59 4.45 -0.05 1.82
N GLY A 60 4.17 -0.48 0.58
CA GLY A 60 2.99 -1.29 0.24
C GLY A 60 1.72 -0.49 -0.03
N LEU A 61 1.82 0.81 -0.23
CA LEU A 61 0.70 1.67 -0.57
C LEU A 61 0.50 1.75 -2.09
N ASP A 62 -0.76 1.84 -2.52
CA ASP A 62 -1.11 1.88 -3.94
C ASP A 62 -1.19 3.32 -4.44
N VAL A 63 -0.07 3.84 -4.91
CA VAL A 63 -0.03 5.16 -5.52
C VAL A 63 -0.53 5.08 -6.96
N VAL A 64 -1.72 5.62 -7.19
CA VAL A 64 -2.41 5.57 -8.49
C VAL A 64 -2.18 6.79 -9.35
N ALA A 65 -1.75 7.90 -8.75
CA ALA A 65 -1.46 9.14 -9.45
C ALA A 65 -0.41 9.97 -8.71
N PHE A 66 0.39 10.71 -9.44
CA PHE A 66 1.27 11.72 -8.89
C PHE A 66 1.41 12.91 -9.84
N GLY A 67 1.68 14.06 -9.29
CA GLY A 67 1.77 15.29 -10.07
C GLY A 67 2.24 16.47 -9.23
N THR A 68 1.99 17.67 -9.74
CA THR A 68 2.31 18.93 -9.06
C THR A 68 1.03 19.59 -8.58
N ALA A 69 1.03 20.08 -7.34
CA ALA A 69 -0.08 20.84 -6.79
C ALA A 69 -0.11 22.27 -7.36
N ASP A 70 -1.29 22.88 -7.37
CA ASP A 70 -1.47 24.25 -7.82
C ASP A 70 -0.84 25.29 -6.90
N THR A 71 -0.69 24.95 -5.61
CA THR A 71 -0.13 25.82 -4.59
C THR A 71 1.00 25.10 -3.86
N THR A 72 1.86 25.89 -3.19
CA THR A 72 2.92 25.36 -2.34
C THR A 72 2.51 25.38 -0.87
N VAL A 73 2.98 24.40 -0.11
CA VAL A 73 2.79 24.34 1.35
C VAL A 73 4.13 24.12 2.06
N ASP A 74 4.26 24.64 3.26
CA ASP A 74 5.49 24.49 4.03
C ASP A 74 5.60 23.11 4.67
N THR A 75 4.48 22.58 5.13
CA THR A 75 4.41 21.29 5.83
C THR A 75 3.74 20.25 4.96
N THR A 76 4.33 19.07 4.87
CA THR A 76 3.73 17.90 4.20
C THR A 76 2.40 17.54 4.89
N MET A 77 1.37 17.36 4.08
CA MET A 77 0.01 17.07 4.53
C MET A 77 -0.44 15.72 3.99
N VAL A 78 -1.10 14.96 4.84
CA VAL A 78 -1.82 13.75 4.45
C VAL A 78 -3.31 14.00 4.64
N LEU A 79 -4.05 14.01 3.55
CA LEU A 79 -5.48 14.30 3.54
C LEU A 79 -6.25 13.02 3.31
N VAL A 80 -7.07 12.61 4.28
CA VAL A 80 -7.96 11.47 4.13
C VAL A 80 -9.23 11.96 3.41
N ARG A 81 -9.39 11.50 2.17
CA ARG A 81 -10.50 11.89 1.30
C ARG A 81 -11.69 10.97 1.44
N ARG A 82 -11.44 9.71 1.73
CA ARG A 82 -12.43 8.65 1.84
C ARG A 82 -11.95 7.61 2.84
N GLY A 83 -12.90 7.04 3.59
CA GLY A 83 -12.60 5.97 4.54
C GLY A 83 -12.09 6.47 5.88
N ASP A 84 -11.38 5.62 6.58
CA ASP A 84 -10.99 5.80 7.96
C ASP A 84 -9.67 6.56 8.13
N ARG A 85 -9.53 7.20 9.26
CA ARG A 85 -8.29 7.85 9.69
C ARG A 85 -7.08 6.92 9.65
N GLU A 86 -7.28 5.63 9.90
CA GLU A 86 -6.23 4.61 9.87
C GLU A 86 -5.50 4.54 8.52
N ALA A 87 -6.21 4.69 7.41
CA ALA A 87 -5.58 4.76 6.10
C ALA A 87 -4.59 5.91 5.99
N GLY A 88 -4.95 7.08 6.51
CA GLY A 88 -4.07 8.24 6.58
C GLY A 88 -2.87 8.03 7.50
N GLU A 89 -3.07 7.38 8.63
CA GLU A 89 -1.99 7.06 9.58
C GLU A 89 -0.94 6.13 8.97
N ARG A 90 -1.37 5.16 8.18
CA ARG A 90 -0.45 4.30 7.43
C ARG A 90 0.41 5.09 6.44
N VAL A 91 -0.18 6.07 5.79
CA VAL A 91 0.54 6.95 4.86
C VAL A 91 1.51 7.87 5.60
N VAL A 92 1.11 8.44 6.73
CA VAL A 92 1.99 9.25 7.59
C VAL A 92 3.20 8.45 8.06
N GLU A 93 2.98 7.21 8.49
CA GLU A 93 4.07 6.32 8.90
C GLU A 93 5.08 6.09 7.77
N ALA A 94 4.60 5.90 6.55
CA ALA A 94 5.45 5.66 5.39
C ALA A 94 6.20 6.90 4.91
N ILE A 95 5.57 8.07 4.97
CA ILE A 95 6.13 9.34 4.51
C ILE A 95 7.05 9.98 5.58
N GLY A 96 6.76 9.77 6.84
CA GLY A 96 7.49 10.37 7.97
C GLY A 96 6.84 11.64 8.49
N GLN A 97 7.52 12.77 8.41
CA GLN A 97 7.03 14.04 8.96
C GLN A 97 5.88 14.62 8.13
N ALA A 98 4.66 14.32 8.52
CA ALA A 98 3.47 14.84 7.85
C ALA A 98 2.36 15.11 8.87
N ARG A 99 1.51 16.07 8.56
CA ARG A 99 0.28 16.32 9.32
C ARG A 99 -0.88 15.58 8.68
N LEU A 100 -1.64 14.87 9.49
CA LEU A 100 -2.85 14.18 9.07
C LEU A 100 -4.06 15.10 9.22
N ARG A 101 -4.88 15.15 8.18
CA ARG A 101 -6.14 15.87 8.18
C ARG A 101 -7.24 15.03 7.55
N MET A 102 -8.39 14.99 8.21
CA MET A 102 -9.61 14.46 7.62
C MET A 102 -10.19 15.53 6.69
N ALA A 103 -10.25 15.24 5.40
CA ALA A 103 -10.71 16.18 4.38
C ALA A 103 -11.56 15.44 3.35
N ALA A 104 -12.72 14.92 3.82
CA ALA A 104 -13.64 14.16 3.00
C ALA A 104 -14.02 14.93 1.73
N ASP A 105 -13.95 14.22 0.60
CA ASP A 105 -14.36 14.73 -0.69
C ASP A 105 -15.69 14.09 -1.09
N SER A 106 -16.59 14.87 -1.67
CA SER A 106 -17.89 14.36 -2.14
C SER A 106 -17.77 13.40 -3.32
N ILE A 107 -16.70 13.52 -4.12
CA ILE A 107 -16.39 12.65 -5.25
C ILE A 107 -14.89 12.23 -5.16
N PRO A 108 -14.54 11.40 -4.19
CA PRO A 108 -13.15 11.05 -3.98
C PRO A 108 -12.63 10.12 -5.08
N ARG A 109 -11.51 10.47 -5.67
CA ARG A 109 -10.79 9.63 -6.64
C ARG A 109 -9.87 8.63 -5.97
N VAL A 110 -9.40 8.97 -4.78
CA VAL A 110 -8.46 8.21 -3.97
C VAL A 110 -8.89 8.23 -2.52
N ASP A 111 -8.35 7.30 -1.75
CA ASP A 111 -8.58 7.29 -0.30
C ASP A 111 -7.80 8.40 0.40
N VAL A 112 -6.57 8.64 -0.03
CA VAL A 112 -5.66 9.60 0.59
C VAL A 112 -4.95 10.44 -0.47
N THR A 113 -4.87 11.75 -0.23
CA THR A 113 -4.04 12.66 -1.00
C THR A 113 -2.86 13.12 -0.14
N VAL A 114 -1.66 13.03 -0.66
CA VAL A 114 -0.44 13.52 -0.02
C VAL A 114 0.02 14.79 -0.71
N LEU A 115 0.16 15.87 0.06
CA LEU A 115 0.77 17.11 -0.39
C LEU A 115 2.19 17.18 0.18
N LEU A 116 3.19 16.98 -0.66
CA LEU A 116 4.58 17.08 -0.25
C LEU A 116 4.97 18.55 -0.08
N GLY A 117 5.20 18.96 1.14
CA GLY A 117 5.58 20.32 1.49
C GLY A 117 7.08 20.58 1.38
N LYS A 118 7.47 21.82 1.66
CA LYS A 118 8.88 22.23 1.66
C LYS A 118 9.74 21.48 2.66
N ASN A 119 9.13 20.98 3.75
CA ASN A 119 9.81 20.18 4.77
C ASN A 119 10.06 18.72 4.37
N TYR A 120 9.51 18.27 3.26
CA TYR A 120 9.67 16.88 2.84
C TYR A 120 11.11 16.58 2.45
N SER A 121 11.66 15.53 3.02
CA SER A 121 12.94 14.96 2.62
C SER A 121 12.78 13.46 2.46
N VAL A 122 13.40 12.93 1.40
CA VAL A 122 13.44 11.48 1.22
C VAL A 122 14.24 10.87 2.34
N ARG A 123 13.62 9.98 3.11
CA ARG A 123 14.37 9.11 4.01
C ARG A 123 15.21 8.19 3.15
N THR A 124 16.46 8.49 3.01
CA THR A 124 17.41 7.50 2.54
C THR A 124 17.47 6.45 3.64
N LEU A 125 16.85 5.31 3.39
CA LEU A 125 17.10 4.14 4.22
C LEU A 125 18.58 3.83 4.04
N ARG A 126 19.38 4.26 4.99
CA ARG A 126 20.76 3.78 5.07
C ARG A 126 20.70 2.26 5.24
N PRO A 127 21.42 1.51 4.42
CA PRO A 127 21.56 0.08 4.64
C PRO A 127 22.19 -0.21 5.99
#